data_c68afe2d026859491de62706b68b966f
#
_entry.id   c68afe2d026859491de62706b68b966f
#
_cell.length_a   1.000
_cell.length_b   1.000
_cell.length_c   1.000
_cell.angle_alpha   90.00
_cell.angle_beta   90.00
_cell.angle_gamma   90.00
#
_symmetry.space_group_name_H-M   'P 1'
#
loop_
_entity.id
_entity.type
_entity.pdbx_description
1 polymer ?
#
loop_
_entity_poly.entity_id
_entity_poly.type
_entity_poly.pdbx_seq_one_letter_code
_entity_poly.pdbx_strand_id
1 'polypeptide(L)'
;LEECITLESELSVLVARGTDGKMVHYDPVENIHRNHILDLSIAPARIPENYQKLACETASEIANSLDYVGILAVEFFVSSDGRLIVNELAPRPHNSGHHTINACHCSQFEQQARTISGIPLGSTTLVSPVIMMNLLGDVWKDELTPPDWSKILKTKGTSLHLYGKRQARNGRKMGHITIMGDTPEDCIVKASSIRKELELPDI
;
A
#
# COMPACT_ATOMS: atom_id res chain seq x y z
N LEU A 1 0.15 0.26 -27.14
CA LEU A 1 1.61 0.32 -27.06
C LEU A 1 1.99 1.52 -26.22
N GLU A 2 2.84 1.31 -25.22
CA GLU A 2 3.39 2.33 -24.32
C GLU A 2 4.90 2.35 -24.42
N GLU A 3 5.51 3.46 -23.99
CA GLU A 3 6.97 3.57 -23.89
C GLU A 3 7.48 2.68 -22.75
N CYS A 4 8.57 1.98 -22.95
CA CYS A 4 9.24 1.25 -21.87
C CYS A 4 10.05 2.25 -21.03
N ILE A 5 9.66 2.43 -19.77
CA ILE A 5 10.29 3.38 -18.84
C ILE A 5 11.36 2.66 -18.04
N THR A 6 12.56 3.27 -17.95
CA THR A 6 13.57 2.83 -17.00
C THR A 6 13.22 3.39 -15.62
N LEU A 7 12.81 2.50 -14.71
CA LEU A 7 12.32 2.87 -13.38
C LEU A 7 13.47 3.09 -12.40
N GLU A 8 13.35 4.14 -11.58
CA GLU A 8 14.12 4.31 -10.35
C GLU A 8 13.31 3.81 -9.14
N SER A 9 12.02 4.17 -9.07
CA SER A 9 11.12 3.74 -8.00
C SER A 9 9.66 3.82 -8.43
N GLU A 10 8.79 3.21 -7.65
CA GLU A 10 7.35 3.24 -7.82
C GLU A 10 6.68 3.78 -6.55
N LEU A 11 5.67 4.60 -6.70
CA LEU A 11 4.88 5.09 -5.57
C LEU A 11 3.40 5.12 -5.89
N SER A 12 2.58 5.17 -4.87
CA SER A 12 1.14 5.41 -5.00
C SER A 12 0.63 6.42 -3.98
N VAL A 13 -0.41 7.14 -4.37
CA VAL A 13 -1.16 8.06 -3.51
C VAL A 13 -2.62 7.64 -3.52
N LEU A 14 -3.22 7.55 -2.33
CA LEU A 14 -4.65 7.38 -2.19
C LEU A 14 -5.30 8.73 -1.89
N VAL A 15 -6.29 9.09 -2.68
CA VAL A 15 -7.11 10.30 -2.50
C VAL A 15 -8.53 9.88 -2.17
N ALA A 16 -9.13 10.49 -1.15
CA ALA A 16 -10.55 10.41 -0.86
C ALA A 16 -11.21 11.73 -1.23
N ARG A 17 -12.25 11.71 -2.05
CA ARG A 17 -13.07 12.87 -2.38
C ARG A 17 -14.53 12.60 -2.01
N GLY A 18 -15.10 13.49 -1.21
CA GLY A 18 -16.51 13.44 -0.79
C GLY A 18 -17.46 14.00 -1.83
N THR A 19 -18.77 13.81 -1.60
CA THR A 19 -19.84 14.37 -2.43
C THR A 19 -19.90 15.91 -2.42
N ASP A 20 -19.31 16.53 -1.38
CA ASP A 20 -19.18 17.99 -1.25
C ASP A 20 -17.92 18.55 -1.94
N GLY A 21 -17.17 17.72 -2.64
CA GLY A 21 -15.94 18.07 -3.33
C GLY A 21 -14.71 18.21 -2.45
N LYS A 22 -14.84 18.09 -1.10
CA LYS A 22 -13.68 18.07 -0.21
C LYS A 22 -12.84 16.84 -0.43
N MET A 23 -11.52 17.02 -0.30
CA MET A 23 -10.55 15.95 -0.52
C MET A 23 -9.56 15.87 0.64
N VAL A 24 -9.09 14.65 0.89
CA VAL A 24 -7.92 14.34 1.70
C VAL A 24 -7.11 13.28 0.97
N HIS A 25 -5.80 13.28 1.13
CA HIS A 25 -4.92 12.22 0.62
C HIS A 25 -4.16 11.59 1.78
N TYR A 26 -3.75 10.34 1.59
CA TYR A 26 -2.79 9.67 2.45
C TYR A 26 -1.37 10.05 2.02
N ASP A 27 -0.41 9.94 2.94
CA ASP A 27 0.99 10.08 2.60
C ASP A 27 1.35 9.09 1.47
N PRO A 28 2.18 9.50 0.50
CA PRO A 28 2.65 8.61 -0.55
C PRO A 28 3.34 7.38 0.01
N VAL A 29 3.12 6.23 -0.60
CA VAL A 29 3.80 5.00 -0.24
C VAL A 29 4.71 4.55 -1.36
N GLU A 30 5.92 4.13 -1.02
CA GLU A 30 6.83 3.47 -1.94
C GLU A 30 6.37 2.03 -2.15
N ASN A 31 6.31 1.59 -3.40
CA ASN A 31 5.89 0.26 -3.78
C ASN A 31 7.06 -0.54 -4.36
N ILE A 32 7.19 -1.78 -3.92
CA ILE A 32 8.16 -2.73 -4.46
C ILE A 32 7.38 -3.88 -5.07
N HIS A 33 7.54 -4.06 -6.39
CA HIS A 33 6.94 -5.17 -7.11
C HIS A 33 7.98 -6.27 -7.37
N ARG A 34 7.52 -7.52 -7.28
CA ARG A 34 8.28 -8.71 -7.68
C ARG A 34 7.42 -9.56 -8.61
N ASN A 35 7.96 -9.95 -9.76
CA ASN A 35 7.21 -10.70 -10.77
C ASN A 35 5.87 -10.03 -11.12
N HIS A 36 5.86 -8.70 -11.28
CA HIS A 36 4.68 -7.87 -11.60
C HIS A 36 3.57 -7.90 -10.53
N ILE A 37 3.86 -8.38 -9.33
CA ILE A 37 2.91 -8.36 -8.21
C ILE A 37 3.49 -7.47 -7.10
N LEU A 38 2.65 -6.59 -6.52
CA LEU A 38 3.05 -5.79 -5.38
C LEU A 38 3.48 -6.72 -4.23
N ASP A 39 4.73 -6.59 -3.80
CA ASP A 39 5.33 -7.34 -2.69
C ASP A 39 5.25 -6.52 -1.41
N LEU A 40 5.76 -5.29 -1.43
CA LEU A 40 5.81 -4.39 -0.28
C LEU A 40 5.24 -3.01 -0.61
N SER A 41 4.63 -2.37 0.40
CA SER A 41 4.38 -0.93 0.43
C SER A 41 4.98 -0.35 1.70
N ILE A 42 5.75 0.73 1.59
CA ILE A 42 6.52 1.34 2.68
C ILE A 42 6.01 2.77 2.88
N ALA A 43 5.59 3.09 4.10
CA ALA A 43 5.17 4.44 4.48
C ALA A 43 5.89 4.88 5.77
N PRO A 44 6.43 6.11 5.83
CA PRO A 44 6.54 7.06 4.72
C PRO A 44 7.44 6.55 3.59
N ALA A 45 7.17 7.01 2.35
CA ALA A 45 7.96 6.64 1.19
C ALA A 45 9.40 7.16 1.31
N ARG A 46 10.39 6.34 0.91
CA ARG A 46 11.82 6.70 0.90
C ARG A 46 12.24 7.42 -0.39
N ILE A 47 11.35 8.22 -0.92
CA ILE A 47 11.47 8.94 -2.20
C ILE A 47 11.63 10.42 -1.89
N PRO A 48 12.41 11.21 -2.66
CA PRO A 48 12.58 12.63 -2.43
C PRO A 48 11.25 13.39 -2.29
N GLU A 49 11.20 14.34 -1.34
CA GLU A 49 9.97 15.04 -0.93
C GLU A 49 9.28 15.78 -2.09
N ASN A 50 10.05 16.31 -3.04
CA ASN A 50 9.52 16.98 -4.23
C ASN A 50 8.65 16.06 -5.08
N TYR A 51 9.00 14.77 -5.23
CA TYR A 51 8.17 13.80 -5.94
C TYR A 51 6.93 13.43 -5.12
N GLN A 52 7.08 13.28 -3.80
CA GLN A 52 5.94 13.00 -2.92
C GLN A 52 4.88 14.10 -3.01
N LYS A 53 5.31 15.36 -2.92
CA LYS A 53 4.43 16.52 -3.04
C LYS A 53 3.75 16.56 -4.40
N LEU A 54 4.52 16.44 -5.48
CA LEU A 54 3.99 16.45 -6.85
C LEU A 54 2.99 15.31 -7.08
N ALA A 55 3.25 14.11 -6.53
CA ALA A 55 2.33 12.99 -6.63
C ALA A 55 0.99 13.27 -5.92
N CYS A 56 1.01 13.87 -4.72
CA CYS A 56 -0.20 14.26 -3.99
C CYS A 56 -1.01 15.32 -4.76
N GLU A 57 -0.35 16.33 -5.29
CA GLU A 57 -0.97 17.38 -6.09
C GLU A 57 -1.61 16.78 -7.35
N THR A 58 -0.85 15.99 -8.11
CA THR A 58 -1.34 15.32 -9.33
C THR A 58 -2.51 14.39 -9.05
N ALA A 59 -2.44 13.56 -8.01
CA ALA A 59 -3.52 12.65 -7.65
C ALA A 59 -4.80 13.40 -7.27
N SER A 60 -4.66 14.52 -6.55
CA SER A 60 -5.78 15.38 -6.18
C SER A 60 -6.41 16.08 -7.39
N GLU A 61 -5.59 16.57 -8.33
CA GLU A 61 -6.05 17.16 -9.59
C GLU A 61 -6.81 16.14 -10.44
N ILE A 62 -6.31 14.90 -10.54
CA ILE A 62 -6.99 13.82 -11.27
C ILE A 62 -8.35 13.52 -10.63
N ALA A 63 -8.40 13.33 -9.31
CA ALA A 63 -9.66 13.06 -8.61
C ALA A 63 -10.70 14.19 -8.80
N ASN A 64 -10.23 15.44 -8.80
CA ASN A 64 -11.07 16.59 -9.01
C ASN A 64 -11.55 16.71 -10.46
N SER A 65 -10.66 16.51 -11.43
CA SER A 65 -10.99 16.59 -12.87
C SER A 65 -11.99 15.52 -13.32
N LEU A 66 -11.96 14.36 -12.64
CA LEU A 66 -12.91 13.27 -12.87
C LEU A 66 -14.24 13.45 -12.10
N ASP A 67 -14.34 14.47 -11.26
CA ASP A 67 -15.44 14.64 -10.30
C ASP A 67 -15.71 13.36 -9.49
N TYR A 68 -14.64 12.61 -9.22
CA TYR A 68 -14.70 11.29 -8.61
C TYR A 68 -15.14 11.38 -7.15
N VAL A 69 -16.06 10.53 -6.73
CA VAL A 69 -16.49 10.38 -5.33
C VAL A 69 -16.09 8.99 -4.83
N GLY A 70 -15.26 8.95 -3.80
CA GLY A 70 -14.73 7.68 -3.28
C GLY A 70 -13.23 7.74 -3.01
N ILE A 71 -12.64 6.56 -2.84
CA ILE A 71 -11.18 6.35 -2.80
C ILE A 71 -10.67 6.11 -4.23
N LEU A 72 -9.73 6.95 -4.67
CA LEU A 72 -8.95 6.78 -5.88
C LEU A 72 -7.50 6.50 -5.49
N ALA A 73 -6.94 5.41 -5.96
CA ALA A 73 -5.50 5.19 -5.91
C ALA A 73 -4.88 5.60 -7.26
N VAL A 74 -3.83 6.38 -7.19
CA VAL A 74 -3.02 6.77 -8.36
C VAL A 74 -1.63 6.17 -8.18
N GLU A 75 -1.20 5.35 -9.13
CA GLU A 75 0.14 4.77 -9.17
C GLU A 75 1.03 5.60 -10.08
N PHE A 76 2.27 5.77 -9.65
CA PHE A 76 3.27 6.58 -10.35
C PHE A 76 4.57 5.82 -10.51
N PHE A 77 5.25 6.10 -11.61
CA PHE A 77 6.63 5.77 -11.84
C PHE A 77 7.52 7.00 -11.62
N VAL A 78 8.60 6.82 -10.89
CA VAL A 78 9.74 7.75 -10.90
C VAL A 78 10.75 7.16 -11.87
N SER A 79 10.97 7.83 -12.99
CA SER A 79 11.91 7.37 -13.99
C SER A 79 13.34 7.80 -13.68
N SER A 80 14.32 7.06 -14.18
CA SER A 80 15.75 7.35 -13.98
C SER A 80 16.22 8.68 -14.58
N ASP A 81 15.43 9.30 -15.48
CA ASP A 81 15.64 10.63 -16.01
C ASP A 81 14.93 11.74 -15.20
N GLY A 82 14.38 11.39 -14.04
CA GLY A 82 13.81 12.34 -13.08
C GLY A 82 12.37 12.78 -13.35
N ARG A 83 11.61 12.05 -14.17
CA ARG A 83 10.18 12.34 -14.39
C ARG A 83 9.30 11.58 -13.41
N LEU A 84 8.22 12.23 -12.93
CA LEU A 84 7.11 11.55 -12.27
C LEU A 84 6.03 11.29 -13.32
N ILE A 85 5.66 10.04 -13.51
CA ILE A 85 4.75 9.60 -14.56
C ILE A 85 3.57 8.87 -13.93
N VAL A 86 2.35 9.27 -14.26
CA VAL A 86 1.14 8.52 -13.86
C VAL A 86 1.11 7.20 -14.64
N ASN A 87 1.03 6.09 -13.91
CA ASN A 87 0.98 4.75 -14.49
C ASN A 87 -0.45 4.22 -14.56
N GLU A 88 -1.13 4.11 -13.43
CA GLU A 88 -2.46 3.49 -13.34
C GLU A 88 -3.36 4.25 -12.37
N LEU A 89 -4.67 4.21 -12.67
CA LEU A 89 -5.73 4.70 -11.80
C LEU A 89 -6.59 3.54 -11.34
N ALA A 90 -6.76 3.38 -10.03
CA ALA A 90 -7.67 2.40 -9.46
C ALA A 90 -8.81 3.11 -8.69
N PRO A 91 -10.03 3.22 -9.28
CA PRO A 91 -11.17 3.91 -8.67
C PRO A 91 -11.83 3.02 -7.59
N ARG A 92 -11.09 2.64 -6.58
CA ARG A 92 -11.48 1.75 -5.47
C ARG A 92 -10.39 1.72 -4.40
N PRO A 93 -10.68 1.20 -3.17
CA PRO A 93 -9.63 0.81 -2.24
C PRO A 93 -8.58 -0.07 -2.91
N HIS A 94 -7.30 0.19 -2.61
CA HIS A 94 -6.17 -0.39 -3.31
C HIS A 94 -5.25 -1.18 -2.36
N ASN A 95 -4.53 -2.16 -2.92
CA ASN A 95 -3.63 -3.02 -2.17
C ASN A 95 -2.52 -2.25 -1.46
N SER A 96 -1.92 -1.26 -2.13
CA SER A 96 -0.89 -0.40 -1.53
C SER A 96 -1.39 0.42 -0.32
N GLY A 97 -2.71 0.62 -0.21
CA GLY A 97 -3.35 1.31 0.92
C GLY A 97 -3.73 0.41 2.10
N HIS A 98 -3.42 -0.88 2.08
CA HIS A 98 -3.83 -1.77 3.17
C HIS A 98 -3.14 -1.46 4.51
N HIS A 99 -1.95 -0.84 4.48
CA HIS A 99 -1.28 -0.33 5.68
C HIS A 99 -2.16 0.61 6.50
N THR A 100 -3.08 1.34 5.84
CA THR A 100 -3.96 2.31 6.50
C THR A 100 -4.89 1.69 7.54
N ILE A 101 -5.15 0.38 7.47
CA ILE A 101 -5.99 -0.33 8.45
C ILE A 101 -5.42 -0.23 9.85
N ASN A 102 -4.09 -0.35 9.98
CA ASN A 102 -3.41 -0.37 11.27
C ASN A 102 -2.63 0.91 11.57
N ALA A 103 -2.14 1.60 10.54
CA ALA A 103 -1.17 2.67 10.68
C ALA A 103 -1.71 4.08 10.39
N CYS A 104 -3.00 4.24 10.08
CA CYS A 104 -3.63 5.56 9.91
C CYS A 104 -4.83 5.72 10.85
N HIS A 105 -5.18 6.97 11.18
CA HIS A 105 -6.35 7.25 12.00
C HIS A 105 -7.66 6.78 11.34
N CYS A 106 -7.78 6.95 10.03
CA CYS A 106 -8.91 6.48 9.25
C CYS A 106 -8.39 5.58 8.13
N SER A 107 -8.87 4.35 8.03
CA SER A 107 -8.46 3.44 6.96
C SER A 107 -9.05 3.84 5.61
N GLN A 108 -8.42 3.40 4.52
CA GLN A 108 -8.99 3.61 3.18
C GLN A 108 -10.41 3.03 3.03
N PHE A 109 -10.72 1.96 3.74
CA PHE A 109 -12.05 1.33 3.70
C PHE A 109 -13.09 2.18 4.44
N GLU A 110 -12.73 2.72 5.59
CA GLU A 110 -13.58 3.66 6.32
C GLU A 110 -13.77 4.94 5.51
N GLN A 111 -12.70 5.49 4.91
CA GLN A 111 -12.82 6.66 4.02
C GLN A 111 -13.77 6.38 2.84
N GLN A 112 -13.65 5.20 2.21
CA GLN A 112 -14.58 4.81 1.14
C GLN A 112 -16.03 4.82 1.65
N ALA A 113 -16.28 4.25 2.82
CA ALA A 113 -17.62 4.24 3.40
C ALA A 113 -18.11 5.67 3.71
N ARG A 114 -17.23 6.53 4.25
CA ARG A 114 -17.54 7.94 4.55
C ARG A 114 -17.89 8.72 3.29
N THR A 115 -17.10 8.58 2.22
CA THR A 115 -17.33 9.31 0.95
C THR A 115 -18.68 8.96 0.33
N ILE A 116 -19.00 7.67 0.19
CA ILE A 116 -20.26 7.23 -0.44
C ILE A 116 -21.50 7.48 0.42
N SER A 117 -21.32 7.62 1.75
CA SER A 117 -22.41 7.92 2.69
C SER A 117 -22.60 9.42 2.94
N GLY A 118 -21.79 10.28 2.33
CA GLY A 118 -21.85 11.73 2.55
C GLY A 118 -21.46 12.16 3.99
N ILE A 119 -20.70 11.31 4.70
CA ILE A 119 -20.19 11.61 6.05
C ILE A 119 -18.85 12.36 5.93
N PRO A 120 -18.53 13.29 6.84
CA PRO A 120 -17.25 14.01 6.81
C PRO A 120 -16.04 13.07 6.71
N LEU A 121 -15.06 13.45 5.89
CA LEU A 121 -13.82 12.69 5.72
C LEU A 121 -13.05 12.57 7.05
N GLY A 122 -12.46 11.40 7.29
CA GLY A 122 -11.62 11.14 8.45
C GLY A 122 -10.16 11.60 8.24
N SER A 123 -9.39 11.68 9.31
CA SER A 123 -7.97 12.00 9.24
C SER A 123 -7.17 10.86 8.60
N THR A 124 -6.35 11.20 7.63
CA THR A 124 -5.43 10.27 6.93
C THR A 124 -4.06 10.16 7.60
N THR A 125 -3.86 10.86 8.72
CA THR A 125 -2.57 10.94 9.41
C THR A 125 -2.00 9.56 9.69
N LEU A 126 -0.77 9.33 9.25
CA LEU A 126 0.03 8.15 9.59
C LEU A 126 0.44 8.24 11.07
N VAL A 127 0.14 7.20 11.84
CA VAL A 127 0.42 7.17 13.29
C VAL A 127 1.79 6.57 13.61
N SER A 128 2.35 5.81 12.69
CA SER A 128 3.66 5.17 12.84
C SER A 128 4.20 4.76 11.48
N PRO A 129 5.53 4.77 11.27
CA PRO A 129 6.13 4.12 10.11
C PRO A 129 5.65 2.68 9.97
N VAL A 130 5.49 2.23 8.74
CA VAL A 130 4.86 0.94 8.47
C VAL A 130 5.35 0.33 7.15
N ILE A 131 5.46 -0.99 7.14
CA ILE A 131 5.57 -1.79 5.92
C ILE A 131 4.34 -2.69 5.82
N MET A 132 3.64 -2.62 4.71
CA MET A 132 2.66 -3.64 4.32
C MET A 132 3.35 -4.65 3.41
N MET A 133 3.23 -5.93 3.72
CA MET A 133 3.77 -7.04 2.94
C MET A 133 2.63 -7.95 2.48
N ASN A 134 2.52 -8.17 1.18
CA ASN A 134 1.55 -9.12 0.65
C ASN A 134 1.94 -10.56 1.00
N LEU A 135 0.93 -11.36 1.32
CA LEU A 135 1.05 -12.81 1.47
C LEU A 135 0.45 -13.46 0.23
N LEU A 136 1.32 -13.96 -0.62
CA LEU A 136 0.93 -14.74 -1.80
C LEU A 136 0.83 -16.22 -1.43
N GLY A 137 0.12 -17.00 -2.24
CA GLY A 137 -0.02 -18.44 -2.02
C GLY A 137 1.30 -19.21 -2.01
N ASP A 138 2.35 -18.59 -2.53
CA ASP A 138 3.71 -19.11 -2.57
C ASP A 138 4.32 -19.35 -1.17
N VAL A 139 3.85 -18.64 -0.14
CA VAL A 139 4.30 -18.84 1.25
C VAL A 139 3.60 -20.00 1.95
N TRP A 140 2.58 -20.61 1.34
CA TRP A 140 1.95 -21.83 1.85
C TRP A 140 2.78 -23.05 1.46
N LYS A 141 2.92 -24.00 2.36
CA LYS A 141 3.63 -25.25 2.10
C LYS A 141 3.00 -26.05 0.97
N ASP A 142 1.67 -26.01 0.91
CA ASP A 142 0.83 -26.57 -0.14
C ASP A 142 -0.47 -25.73 -0.21
N GLU A 143 -1.42 -26.07 -1.11
CA GLU A 143 -2.64 -25.28 -1.29
C GLU A 143 -3.50 -25.11 -0.03
N LEU A 144 -3.31 -25.93 1.02
CA LEU A 144 -4.17 -26.00 2.20
C LEU A 144 -3.43 -25.71 3.50
N THR A 145 -2.10 -25.87 3.53
CA THR A 145 -1.27 -25.78 4.76
C THR A 145 -0.64 -24.40 4.88
N PRO A 146 -1.17 -23.52 5.74
CA PRO A 146 -0.58 -22.20 5.96
C PRO A 146 0.75 -22.27 6.70
N PRO A 147 1.58 -21.21 6.63
CA PRO A 147 2.73 -21.02 7.52
C PRO A 147 2.36 -21.04 9.01
N ASP A 148 3.34 -21.27 9.85
CA ASP A 148 3.18 -21.09 11.30
C ASP A 148 3.17 -19.58 11.65
N TRP A 149 1.98 -19.02 11.70
CA TRP A 149 1.77 -17.60 12.00
C TRP A 149 2.27 -17.17 13.38
N SER A 150 2.44 -18.13 14.33
CA SER A 150 2.95 -17.81 15.66
C SER A 150 4.38 -17.27 15.62
N LYS A 151 5.17 -17.69 14.65
CA LYS A 151 6.53 -17.19 14.43
C LYS A 151 6.57 -15.72 14.05
N ILE A 152 5.62 -15.28 13.25
CA ILE A 152 5.51 -13.92 12.74
C ILE A 152 4.91 -12.99 13.78
N LEU A 153 3.85 -13.44 14.43
CA LEU A 153 3.10 -12.65 15.41
C LEU A 153 3.88 -12.38 16.72
N LYS A 154 5.03 -13.00 16.93
CA LYS A 154 5.97 -12.63 18.00
C LYS A 154 6.61 -11.27 17.80
N THR A 155 6.71 -10.81 16.56
CA THR A 155 7.30 -9.51 16.23
C THR A 155 6.33 -8.39 16.62
N LYS A 156 6.75 -7.54 17.56
CA LYS A 156 5.95 -6.42 18.06
C LYS A 156 5.57 -5.47 16.91
N GLY A 157 4.33 -5.03 16.87
CA GLY A 157 3.82 -4.12 15.85
C GLY A 157 3.33 -4.83 14.58
N THR A 158 3.28 -6.17 14.57
CA THR A 158 2.81 -6.96 13.44
C THR A 158 1.33 -7.27 13.55
N SER A 159 0.61 -7.04 12.46
CA SER A 159 -0.81 -7.43 12.30
C SER A 159 -0.96 -8.30 11.07
N LEU A 160 -1.67 -9.42 11.22
CA LEU A 160 -1.91 -10.40 10.16
C LEU A 160 -3.36 -10.28 9.66
N HIS A 161 -3.54 -10.16 8.35
CA HIS A 161 -4.84 -10.10 7.69
C HIS A 161 -4.94 -11.21 6.65
N LEU A 162 -5.77 -12.21 6.92
CA LEU A 162 -6.04 -13.32 6.00
C LEU A 162 -7.38 -13.11 5.28
N TYR A 163 -7.42 -13.36 3.97
CA TYR A 163 -8.61 -13.10 3.15
C TYR A 163 -9.61 -14.26 3.10
N GLY A 164 -9.38 -15.34 3.85
CA GLY A 164 -10.30 -16.48 3.92
C GLY A 164 -10.42 -17.31 2.63
N LYS A 165 -9.48 -17.16 1.70
CA LYS A 165 -9.47 -17.96 0.46
C LYS A 165 -9.08 -19.41 0.76
N ARG A 166 -9.85 -20.38 0.22
CA ARG A 166 -9.70 -21.80 0.55
C ARG A 166 -8.42 -22.44 0.04
N GLN A 167 -7.92 -22.01 -1.13
CA GLN A 167 -6.74 -22.60 -1.78
C GLN A 167 -5.69 -21.54 -2.04
N ALA A 168 -4.50 -21.77 -1.54
CA ALA A 168 -3.32 -20.98 -1.85
C ALA A 168 -2.74 -21.45 -3.18
N ARG A 169 -2.72 -20.56 -4.18
CA ARG A 169 -2.11 -20.81 -5.48
C ARG A 169 -0.99 -19.83 -5.69
N ASN A 170 0.02 -20.22 -6.46
CA ASN A 170 1.13 -19.35 -6.81
C ASN A 170 0.63 -17.98 -7.33
N GLY A 171 1.18 -16.87 -6.83
CA GLY A 171 0.80 -15.51 -7.17
C GLY A 171 -0.57 -15.05 -6.64
N ARG A 172 -1.37 -15.92 -6.00
CA ARG A 172 -2.67 -15.52 -5.46
C ARG A 172 -2.50 -14.79 -4.13
N LYS A 173 -2.99 -13.55 -4.05
CA LYS A 173 -3.03 -12.78 -2.81
C LYS A 173 -3.95 -13.47 -1.78
N MET A 174 -3.35 -14.01 -0.73
CA MET A 174 -4.03 -14.76 0.34
C MET A 174 -4.27 -13.91 1.58
N GLY A 175 -3.51 -12.85 1.74
CA GLY A 175 -3.56 -11.94 2.86
C GLY A 175 -2.50 -10.86 2.75
N HIS A 176 -2.28 -10.15 3.85
CA HIS A 176 -1.14 -9.26 4.02
C HIS A 176 -0.73 -9.18 5.50
N ILE A 177 0.48 -8.72 5.72
CA ILE A 177 1.00 -8.38 7.05
C ILE A 177 1.25 -6.88 7.06
N THR A 178 0.87 -6.22 8.15
CA THR A 178 1.24 -4.85 8.44
C THR A 178 2.24 -4.84 9.58
N ILE A 179 3.39 -4.20 9.38
CA ILE A 179 4.53 -4.20 10.31
C ILE A 179 4.82 -2.76 10.68
N MET A 180 4.43 -2.36 11.87
CA MET A 180 4.65 -1.01 12.42
C MET A 180 5.92 -0.97 13.25
N GLY A 181 6.60 0.18 13.23
CA GLY A 181 7.84 0.40 13.95
C GLY A 181 8.02 1.83 14.43
N ASP A 182 9.04 2.05 15.26
CA ASP A 182 9.33 3.39 15.77
C ASP A 182 10.01 4.26 14.69
N THR A 183 10.72 3.64 13.76
CA THR A 183 11.34 4.29 12.57
C THR A 183 11.14 3.44 11.31
N PRO A 184 11.32 4.00 10.11
CA PRO A 184 11.29 3.23 8.86
C PRO A 184 12.33 2.09 8.86
N GLU A 185 13.51 2.31 9.42
CA GLU A 185 14.58 1.31 9.53
C GLU A 185 14.19 0.16 10.45
N ASP A 186 13.50 0.44 11.58
CA ASP A 186 12.95 -0.59 12.46
C ASP A 186 11.92 -1.45 11.74
N CYS A 187 11.06 -0.84 10.93
CA CYS A 187 10.11 -1.57 10.09
C CYS A 187 10.83 -2.51 9.09
N ILE A 188 11.91 -2.04 8.45
CA ILE A 188 12.71 -2.83 7.50
C ILE A 188 13.35 -4.04 8.21
N VAL A 189 13.97 -3.82 9.37
CA VAL A 189 14.59 -4.91 10.16
C VAL A 189 13.56 -5.97 10.54
N LYS A 190 12.39 -5.56 11.03
CA LYS A 190 11.28 -6.46 11.37
C LYS A 190 10.77 -7.21 10.15
N ALA A 191 10.56 -6.51 9.03
CA ALA A 191 10.08 -7.10 7.79
C ALA A 191 11.08 -8.12 7.24
N SER A 192 12.38 -7.83 7.25
CA SER A 192 13.43 -8.76 6.82
C SER A 192 13.46 -10.02 7.71
N SER A 193 13.28 -9.87 9.03
CA SER A 193 13.17 -11.02 9.94
C SER A 193 11.96 -11.89 9.62
N ILE A 194 10.80 -11.27 9.37
CA ILE A 194 9.57 -12.01 9.00
C ILE A 194 9.73 -12.70 7.65
N ARG A 195 10.36 -12.04 6.67
CA ARG A 195 10.63 -12.63 5.34
C ARG A 195 11.49 -13.88 5.46
N LYS A 196 12.50 -13.84 6.30
CA LYS A 196 13.37 -15.01 6.58
C LYS A 196 12.59 -16.18 7.18
N GLU A 197 11.67 -15.92 8.12
CA GLU A 197 10.80 -16.96 8.70
C GLU A 197 9.82 -17.57 7.68
N LEU A 198 9.46 -16.78 6.64
CA LEU A 198 8.57 -17.19 5.54
C LEU A 198 9.34 -17.71 4.32
N GLU A 199 10.65 -17.82 4.38
CA GLU A 199 11.52 -18.24 3.28
C GLU A 199 11.35 -17.37 2.02
N LEU A 200 11.05 -16.08 2.23
CA LEU A 200 10.93 -15.09 1.16
C LEU A 200 12.26 -14.40 0.88
N PRO A 201 12.49 -13.90 -0.35
CA PRO A 201 13.67 -13.10 -0.68
C PRO A 201 13.79 -11.86 0.20
N ASP A 202 15.02 -11.36 0.42
CA ASP A 202 15.27 -10.12 1.15
C ASP A 202 14.62 -8.89 0.47
N ILE A 203 14.49 -7.80 1.26
CA ILE A 203 13.89 -6.53 0.81
C ILE A 203 14.83 -5.81 -0.16
#